data_1863dd71d23b3f7bfa55d6b108cb55bb
#
_entry.id   1863dd71d23b3f7bfa55d6b108cb55bb
#
_cell.length_a   1.000
_cell.length_b   1.000
_cell.length_c   1.000
_cell.angle_alpha   90.00
_cell.angle_beta   90.00
_cell.angle_gamma   90.00
#
_symmetry.space_group_name_H-M   'P 1'
#
loop_
_entity.id
_entity.type
_entity.pdbx_description
1 polymer ?
#
loop_
_entity_poly.entity_id
_entity_poly.type
_entity_poly.pdbx_seq_one_letter_code
_entity_poly.pdbx_strand_id
1 'polypeptide(L)'
;MGTKFKEINTLSFIGNIGPKTERVWKEVDEEVDIIGCKEKTDRPCQLIAPLDLLAKDLPGDTDTKQMPIFINDDVRIELMHCRSSNSADGRRPAGFCETQIQVQNKRVTKTSEGDFELAEGDVLVIPSNISHENSGNGPTTRLIVYTRNPVQIAQTYPVKESVVPNKQCTLLKPTTVLDKVEEGGSGGKHFELVENADIMIETTHRSDAQRIYHRGFGQDEVAFQLSGRRATLTNQGEYMLETGDFLLIPPGTSHRNIGDMATIRIILYTRNPVRLADEFIERAKRAGQPVP
;
A
#
# COMPACT_ATOMS: atom_id res chain seq x y z
N MET A 1 -9.37 32.15 -0.07
CA MET A 1 -8.07 32.77 -0.44
C MET A 1 -7.26 31.71 -1.12
N GLY A 2 -6.72 31.97 -2.31
CA GLY A 2 -5.93 30.97 -3.02
C GLY A 2 -4.55 30.83 -2.37
N THR A 3 -4.19 29.60 -2.06
CA THR A 3 -2.88 29.23 -1.54
C THR A 3 -1.80 29.62 -2.56
N LYS A 4 -0.82 30.41 -2.13
CA LYS A 4 0.33 30.78 -2.95
C LYS A 4 1.53 30.00 -2.48
N PHE A 5 2.22 29.35 -3.41
CA PHE A 5 3.41 28.55 -3.13
C PHE A 5 4.67 29.24 -3.64
N LYS A 6 5.74 29.17 -2.85
CA LYS A 6 7.08 29.59 -3.25
C LYS A 6 7.96 28.35 -3.43
N GLU A 7 8.57 28.24 -4.59
CA GLU A 7 9.44 27.11 -4.91
C GLU A 7 10.84 27.23 -4.27
N ILE A 8 11.29 26.16 -3.65
CA ILE A 8 12.66 25.98 -3.16
C ILE A 8 13.20 24.68 -3.76
N ASN A 9 14.36 24.72 -4.39
CA ASN A 9 14.97 23.54 -5.01
C ASN A 9 15.72 22.70 -3.97
N THR A 10 15.40 21.41 -3.95
CA THR A 10 16.07 20.40 -3.12
C THR A 10 16.26 19.13 -3.95
N LEU A 11 17.35 18.44 -3.73
CA LEU A 11 17.61 17.12 -4.30
C LEU A 11 17.53 16.10 -3.19
N SER A 12 16.72 15.08 -3.36
CA SER A 12 16.68 13.92 -2.46
C SER A 12 16.38 12.63 -3.21
N PHE A 13 16.59 11.52 -2.54
CA PHE A 13 16.25 10.19 -3.03
C PHE A 13 15.23 9.59 -2.10
N ILE A 14 14.14 9.12 -2.66
CA ILE A 14 13.11 8.38 -1.93
C ILE A 14 12.99 7.01 -2.60
N GLY A 15 13.50 5.99 -1.92
CA GLY A 15 13.49 4.61 -2.38
C GLY A 15 14.31 4.35 -3.65
N ASN A 16 14.38 3.08 -4.05
CA ASN A 16 15.21 2.61 -5.16
C ASN A 16 14.56 2.71 -6.55
N ILE A 17 13.40 3.34 -6.66
CA ILE A 17 12.70 3.50 -7.94
C ILE A 17 13.22 4.74 -8.70
N GLY A 18 14.53 4.90 -8.70
CA GLY A 18 15.26 5.93 -9.46
C GLY A 18 15.46 7.26 -8.71
N PRO A 19 16.35 8.10 -9.21
CA PRO A 19 16.61 9.40 -8.61
C PRO A 19 15.37 10.29 -8.74
N LYS A 20 15.01 10.94 -7.64
CA LYS A 20 13.92 11.91 -7.62
C LYS A 20 14.53 13.29 -7.49
N THR A 21 14.18 14.17 -8.42
CA THR A 21 14.45 15.60 -8.26
C THR A 21 13.31 16.16 -7.43
N GLU A 22 13.58 16.50 -6.20
CA GLU A 22 12.62 17.13 -5.32
C GLU A 22 12.75 18.62 -5.38
N ARG A 23 11.61 19.29 -5.28
CA ARG A 23 11.54 20.74 -5.13
C ARG A 23 10.75 21.03 -3.88
N VAL A 24 11.29 21.90 -3.06
CA VAL A 24 10.61 22.38 -1.87
C VAL A 24 9.74 23.56 -2.27
N TRP A 25 8.48 23.52 -1.90
CA TRP A 25 7.52 24.59 -2.08
C TRP A 25 7.13 25.17 -0.74
N LYS A 26 7.09 26.48 -0.63
CA LYS A 26 6.55 27.16 0.54
C LYS A 26 5.23 27.83 0.20
N GLU A 27 4.25 27.62 1.03
CA GLU A 27 3.02 28.40 1.03
C GLU A 27 3.29 29.77 1.62
N VAL A 28 2.85 30.83 0.95
CA VAL A 28 3.24 32.21 1.31
C VAL A 28 2.46 32.72 2.51
N ASP A 29 1.23 32.25 2.72
CA ASP A 29 0.35 32.76 3.80
C ASP A 29 0.42 31.93 5.08
N GLU A 30 0.78 30.66 4.98
CA GLU A 30 0.94 29.72 6.10
C GLU A 30 2.17 28.86 5.81
N GLU A 31 3.31 29.40 5.66
CA GLU A 31 4.57 28.75 5.27
C GLU A 31 4.59 27.23 5.41
N VAL A 32 3.98 26.54 4.46
CA VAL A 32 3.97 25.09 4.38
C VAL A 32 5.01 24.66 3.34
N ASP A 33 5.98 23.88 3.77
CA ASP A 33 6.98 23.36 2.86
C ASP A 33 6.39 22.21 2.03
N ILE A 34 6.55 22.26 0.70
CA ILE A 34 6.24 21.19 -0.23
C ILE A 34 7.53 20.67 -0.82
N ILE A 35 7.75 19.36 -0.67
CA ILE A 35 8.88 18.66 -1.26
C ILE A 35 8.38 17.83 -2.44
N GLY A 36 9.02 17.97 -3.61
CA GLY A 36 8.73 17.11 -4.74
C GLY A 36 8.79 17.78 -6.11
N CYS A 37 8.21 17.12 -7.10
CA CYS A 37 8.26 17.46 -8.50
C CYS A 37 7.45 18.72 -8.83
N LYS A 38 7.91 19.52 -9.84
CA LYS A 38 7.15 20.68 -10.37
C LYS A 38 5.93 20.29 -11.17
N GLU A 39 5.99 19.14 -11.80
CA GLU A 39 4.96 18.71 -12.71
C GLU A 39 3.65 18.50 -11.96
N LYS A 40 2.60 19.10 -12.48
CA LYS A 40 1.24 18.89 -12.01
C LYS A 40 0.58 17.84 -12.89
N THR A 41 -0.33 17.10 -12.29
CA THR A 41 -1.14 16.13 -13.01
C THR A 41 -2.60 16.58 -13.06
N ASP A 42 -3.27 16.25 -14.16
CA ASP A 42 -4.72 16.38 -14.28
C ASP A 42 -5.45 15.09 -13.90
N ARG A 43 -4.68 14.01 -13.59
CA ARG A 43 -5.28 12.76 -13.09
C ARG A 43 -5.83 12.99 -11.69
N PRO A 44 -7.10 12.60 -11.43
CA PRO A 44 -7.70 12.76 -10.10
C PRO A 44 -7.13 11.77 -9.09
N CYS A 45 -7.06 12.19 -7.83
CA CYS A 45 -6.95 11.26 -6.72
C CYS A 45 -8.24 10.42 -6.63
N GLN A 46 -8.11 9.16 -6.22
CA GLN A 46 -9.26 8.25 -6.09
C GLN A 46 -9.27 7.61 -4.71
N LEU A 47 -10.29 7.93 -3.91
CA LEU A 47 -10.55 7.27 -2.64
C LEU A 47 -11.45 6.06 -2.86
N ILE A 48 -11.02 4.90 -2.39
CA ILE A 48 -11.71 3.62 -2.53
C ILE A 48 -11.91 3.00 -1.15
N ALA A 49 -13.16 2.71 -0.78
CA ALA A 49 -13.55 2.02 0.45
C ALA A 49 -13.99 0.57 0.15
N PRO A 50 -13.09 -0.35 -0.13
CA PRO A 50 -13.43 -1.68 -0.66
C PRO A 50 -13.96 -2.64 0.41
N LEU A 51 -13.66 -2.43 1.70
CA LEU A 51 -14.14 -3.32 2.76
C LEU A 51 -15.66 -3.34 2.85
N ASP A 52 -16.32 -2.20 2.70
CA ASP A 52 -17.79 -2.13 2.69
C ASP A 52 -18.38 -2.92 1.52
N LEU A 53 -17.69 -2.89 0.38
CA LEU A 53 -18.08 -3.65 -0.80
C LEU A 53 -17.83 -5.15 -0.64
N LEU A 54 -16.75 -5.54 0.04
CA LEU A 54 -16.47 -6.94 0.38
C LEU A 54 -17.44 -7.49 1.44
N ALA A 55 -17.88 -6.65 2.38
CA ALA A 55 -18.85 -7.05 3.41
C ALA A 55 -20.23 -7.38 2.82
N LYS A 56 -20.62 -6.75 1.69
CA LYS A 56 -21.88 -7.05 1.01
C LYS A 56 -21.83 -8.40 0.31
N ASP A 57 -22.88 -9.21 0.53
CA ASP A 57 -23.11 -10.43 -0.22
C ASP A 57 -23.80 -10.12 -1.53
N LEU A 58 -23.17 -10.52 -2.62
CA LEU A 58 -23.75 -10.45 -3.96
C LEU A 58 -24.01 -11.88 -4.46
N PRO A 59 -25.00 -12.05 -5.34
CA PRO A 59 -25.25 -13.37 -5.96
C PRO A 59 -23.97 -13.93 -6.60
N GLY A 60 -23.63 -15.17 -6.24
CA GLY A 60 -22.44 -15.86 -6.70
C GLY A 60 -21.18 -15.68 -5.83
N ASP A 61 -21.27 -14.92 -4.73
CA ASP A 61 -20.17 -14.83 -3.76
C ASP A 61 -19.99 -16.21 -3.04
N THR A 62 -18.72 -16.49 -2.76
CA THR A 62 -18.28 -17.65 -1.96
C THR A 62 -17.77 -17.17 -0.60
N ASP A 63 -17.40 -18.12 0.28
CA ASP A 63 -16.78 -17.81 1.57
C ASP A 63 -15.48 -17.01 1.41
N THR A 64 -14.79 -17.17 0.30
CA THR A 64 -13.62 -16.39 -0.07
C THR A 64 -14.00 -15.40 -1.16
N LYS A 65 -13.89 -14.13 -0.84
CA LYS A 65 -14.07 -13.03 -1.79
C LYS A 65 -12.72 -12.44 -2.14
N GLN A 66 -12.39 -12.45 -3.40
CA GLN A 66 -11.17 -11.85 -3.95
C GLN A 66 -11.58 -10.69 -4.85
N MET A 67 -11.04 -9.52 -4.60
CA MET A 67 -11.40 -8.31 -5.30
C MET A 67 -10.16 -7.53 -5.74
N PRO A 68 -9.82 -7.58 -7.03
CA PRO A 68 -8.84 -6.69 -7.61
C PRO A 68 -9.30 -5.24 -7.47
N ILE A 69 -8.41 -4.37 -7.03
CA ILE A 69 -8.69 -2.94 -6.84
C ILE A 69 -7.98 -2.13 -7.92
N PHE A 70 -6.66 -2.30 -8.03
CA PHE A 70 -5.84 -1.60 -9.01
C PHE A 70 -5.01 -2.56 -9.84
N ILE A 71 -4.86 -2.25 -11.13
CA ILE A 71 -4.08 -3.05 -12.07
C ILE A 71 -3.30 -2.17 -13.04
N ASN A 72 -2.17 -2.70 -13.50
CA ASN A 72 -1.49 -2.37 -14.75
C ASN A 72 -0.89 -3.66 -15.34
N ASP A 73 -0.03 -3.55 -16.35
CA ASP A 73 0.55 -4.73 -17.01
C ASP A 73 1.46 -5.57 -16.10
N ASP A 74 2.06 -4.95 -15.08
CA ASP A 74 3.12 -5.55 -14.25
C ASP A 74 2.66 -5.85 -12.82
N VAL A 75 1.63 -5.13 -12.35
CA VAL A 75 1.17 -5.15 -10.95
C VAL A 75 -0.34 -5.31 -10.89
N ARG A 76 -0.80 -6.15 -9.95
CA ARG A 76 -2.21 -6.30 -9.58
C ARG A 76 -2.35 -6.23 -8.07
N ILE A 77 -3.15 -5.30 -7.58
CA ILE A 77 -3.39 -5.04 -6.15
C ILE A 77 -4.81 -5.48 -5.82
N GLU A 78 -4.95 -6.38 -4.84
CA GLU A 78 -6.23 -7.01 -4.49
C GLU A 78 -6.45 -7.01 -2.99
N LEU A 79 -7.72 -7.01 -2.60
CA LEU A 79 -8.14 -7.44 -1.27
C LEU A 79 -8.79 -8.81 -1.35
N MET A 80 -8.43 -9.66 -0.40
CA MET A 80 -9.07 -10.95 -0.19
C MET A 80 -9.64 -11.02 1.22
N HIS A 81 -10.91 -11.38 1.30
CA HIS A 81 -11.61 -11.62 2.55
C HIS A 81 -12.12 -13.08 2.58
N CYS A 82 -11.77 -13.78 3.63
CA CYS A 82 -12.24 -15.16 3.87
C CYS A 82 -13.10 -15.15 5.13
N ARG A 83 -14.32 -15.69 5.07
CA ARG A 83 -15.24 -15.78 6.21
C ARG A 83 -14.98 -16.99 7.09
N SER A 84 -14.57 -18.09 6.49
CA SER A 84 -14.27 -19.32 7.19
C SER A 84 -12.78 -19.48 7.48
N SER A 85 -12.47 -20.41 8.38
CA SER A 85 -11.10 -20.75 8.75
C SER A 85 -10.27 -21.38 7.63
N ASN A 86 -10.92 -21.93 6.62
CA ASN A 86 -10.26 -22.59 5.49
C ASN A 86 -10.61 -21.85 4.20
N SER A 87 -9.70 -21.02 3.72
CA SER A 87 -9.86 -20.48 2.39
C SER A 87 -9.35 -21.50 1.37
N ALA A 88 -10.26 -22.01 0.57
CA ALA A 88 -9.85 -22.61 -0.69
C ALA A 88 -9.12 -21.53 -1.51
N ASP A 89 -7.95 -21.87 -1.99
CA ASP A 89 -6.99 -20.97 -2.61
C ASP A 89 -7.60 -20.00 -3.60
N GLY A 90 -7.30 -18.71 -3.38
CA GLY A 90 -7.39 -17.74 -4.45
C GLY A 90 -6.44 -18.17 -5.58
N ARG A 91 -6.96 -18.29 -6.81
CA ARG A 91 -6.14 -18.62 -7.96
C ARG A 91 -5.15 -17.48 -8.20
N ARG A 92 -3.89 -17.74 -7.91
CA ARG A 92 -2.80 -16.84 -8.25
C ARG A 92 -2.69 -16.72 -9.77
N PRO A 93 -2.53 -15.51 -10.32
CA PRO A 93 -2.20 -15.35 -11.74
C PRO A 93 -0.91 -16.13 -12.07
N ALA A 94 -0.94 -16.96 -13.10
CA ALA A 94 0.22 -17.75 -13.49
C ALA A 94 1.42 -16.82 -13.83
N GLY A 95 2.60 -17.16 -13.30
CA GLY A 95 3.83 -16.40 -13.56
C GLY A 95 4.03 -15.15 -12.71
N PHE A 96 3.14 -14.87 -11.74
CA PHE A 96 3.30 -13.74 -10.82
C PHE A 96 3.85 -14.20 -9.46
N CYS A 97 4.71 -13.36 -8.88
CA CYS A 97 5.06 -13.42 -7.47
C CYS A 97 3.94 -12.77 -6.64
N GLU A 98 3.82 -13.17 -5.40
CA GLU A 98 2.77 -12.70 -4.50
C GLU A 98 3.39 -12.11 -3.23
N THR A 99 3.03 -10.86 -2.91
CA THR A 99 3.31 -10.25 -1.61
C THR A 99 2.01 -10.12 -0.87
N GLN A 100 1.86 -10.84 0.23
CA GLN A 100 0.67 -10.84 1.08
C GLN A 100 0.92 -10.00 2.33
N ILE A 101 0.02 -9.08 2.63
CA ILE A 101 0.05 -8.26 3.85
C ILE A 101 -1.19 -8.60 4.65
N GLN A 102 -1.02 -9.04 5.89
CA GLN A 102 -2.13 -9.41 6.76
C GLN A 102 -2.81 -8.14 7.29
N VAL A 103 -4.10 -7.97 7.00
CA VAL A 103 -4.88 -6.78 7.35
C VAL A 103 -5.68 -6.99 8.63
N GLN A 104 -6.38 -8.13 8.75
CA GLN A 104 -7.23 -8.43 9.91
C GLN A 104 -7.05 -9.87 10.37
N ASN A 105 -6.96 -10.02 11.67
CA ASN A 105 -6.81 -11.30 12.37
C ASN A 105 -5.51 -12.06 12.00
N LYS A 106 -5.38 -13.26 12.53
CA LYS A 106 -4.20 -14.11 12.30
C LYS A 106 -4.52 -15.23 11.35
N ARG A 107 -3.53 -15.68 10.61
CA ARG A 107 -3.63 -16.86 9.74
C ARG A 107 -2.30 -17.59 9.63
N VAL A 108 -2.37 -18.80 9.11
CA VAL A 108 -1.21 -19.59 8.71
C VAL A 108 -1.25 -19.74 7.18
N THR A 109 -0.15 -19.41 6.54
CA THR A 109 0.09 -19.74 5.13
C THR A 109 0.99 -20.96 5.09
N LYS A 110 0.47 -22.07 4.63
CA LYS A 110 1.22 -23.31 4.41
C LYS A 110 1.79 -23.31 3.00
N THR A 111 3.07 -23.55 2.90
CA THR A 111 3.78 -23.60 1.61
C THR A 111 4.59 -24.89 1.51
N SER A 112 5.11 -25.19 0.33
CA SER A 112 6.08 -26.29 0.16
C SER A 112 7.38 -26.10 0.98
N GLU A 113 7.62 -24.89 1.51
CA GLU A 113 8.79 -24.57 2.32
C GLU A 113 8.51 -24.54 3.83
N GLY A 114 7.26 -24.76 4.22
CA GLY A 114 6.78 -24.77 5.60
C GLY A 114 5.65 -23.81 5.87
N ASP A 115 5.28 -23.71 7.14
CA ASP A 115 4.16 -22.93 7.61
C ASP A 115 4.64 -21.55 8.08
N PHE A 116 3.91 -20.50 7.70
CA PHE A 116 4.17 -19.12 8.09
C PHE A 116 2.95 -18.57 8.83
N GLU A 117 3.13 -18.24 10.11
CA GLU A 117 2.11 -17.54 10.89
C GLU A 117 2.21 -16.04 10.65
N LEU A 118 1.09 -15.42 10.24
CA LEU A 118 0.98 -13.99 10.00
C LEU A 118 -0.01 -13.35 10.98
N ALA A 119 0.46 -12.33 11.68
CA ALA A 119 -0.35 -11.38 12.42
C ALA A 119 -0.61 -10.12 11.58
N GLU A 120 -1.50 -9.24 12.05
CA GLU A 120 -1.78 -7.96 11.40
C GLU A 120 -0.50 -7.15 11.18
N GLY A 121 -0.31 -6.67 9.96
CA GLY A 121 0.89 -5.95 9.52
C GLY A 121 2.06 -6.83 9.08
N ASP A 122 2.02 -8.15 9.29
CA ASP A 122 3.04 -9.05 8.77
C ASP A 122 2.94 -9.18 7.25
N VAL A 123 4.10 -9.35 6.61
CA VAL A 123 4.22 -9.43 5.16
C VAL A 123 4.91 -10.73 4.75
N LEU A 124 4.29 -11.50 3.88
CA LEU A 124 4.84 -12.73 3.31
C LEU A 124 5.04 -12.58 1.81
N VAL A 125 6.27 -12.75 1.37
CA VAL A 125 6.62 -12.81 -0.05
C VAL A 125 6.68 -14.27 -0.47
N ILE A 126 5.91 -14.60 -1.52
CA ILE A 126 5.80 -15.95 -2.08
C ILE A 126 6.19 -15.91 -3.56
N PRO A 127 7.30 -16.54 -3.96
CA PRO A 127 7.70 -16.63 -5.36
C PRO A 127 6.66 -17.35 -6.24
N SER A 128 6.72 -17.11 -7.54
CA SER A 128 5.73 -17.62 -8.50
C SER A 128 5.65 -19.16 -8.59
N ASN A 129 6.74 -19.84 -8.24
CA ASN A 129 6.86 -21.30 -8.29
C ASN A 129 6.45 -22.01 -6.98
N ILE A 130 6.11 -21.28 -5.93
CA ILE A 130 5.77 -21.87 -4.62
C ILE A 130 4.24 -21.99 -4.50
N SER A 131 3.77 -23.23 -4.34
CA SER A 131 2.37 -23.49 -4.00
C SER A 131 2.10 -23.18 -2.54
N HIS A 132 0.93 -22.66 -2.25
CA HIS A 132 0.52 -22.38 -0.88
C HIS A 132 -1.00 -22.50 -0.68
N GLU A 133 -1.39 -22.72 0.55
CA GLU A 133 -2.75 -22.63 1.04
C GLU A 133 -2.81 -21.78 2.31
N ASN A 134 -3.98 -21.24 2.61
CA ASN A 134 -4.17 -20.38 3.76
C ASN A 134 -5.21 -20.98 4.71
N SER A 135 -4.94 -20.96 6.00
CA SER A 135 -5.86 -21.34 7.05
C SER A 135 -5.85 -20.32 8.18
N GLY A 136 -6.97 -20.14 8.87
CA GLY A 136 -7.09 -19.20 9.99
C GLY A 136 -8.15 -19.69 10.99
N ASN A 137 -8.24 -19.02 12.14
CA ASN A 137 -9.21 -19.34 13.19
C ASN A 137 -10.43 -18.39 13.11
N GLY A 138 -10.96 -18.18 11.91
CA GLY A 138 -12.09 -17.27 11.68
C GLY A 138 -11.91 -16.38 10.46
N PRO A 139 -12.73 -15.34 10.31
CA PRO A 139 -12.64 -14.42 9.18
C PRO A 139 -11.26 -13.74 9.14
N THR A 140 -10.68 -13.63 7.95
CA THR A 140 -9.40 -12.94 7.75
C THR A 140 -9.47 -12.05 6.52
N THR A 141 -8.75 -10.92 6.57
CA THR A 141 -8.57 -10.01 5.43
C THR A 141 -7.09 -9.83 5.16
N ARG A 142 -6.73 -9.81 3.89
CA ARG A 142 -5.37 -9.57 3.43
C ARG A 142 -5.34 -8.69 2.19
N LEU A 143 -4.33 -7.85 2.11
CA LEU A 143 -3.92 -7.14 0.92
C LEU A 143 -2.92 -8.03 0.17
N ILE A 144 -3.14 -8.23 -1.12
CA ILE A 144 -2.28 -9.05 -1.97
C ILE A 144 -1.78 -8.19 -3.12
N VAL A 145 -0.48 -8.23 -3.35
CA VAL A 145 0.17 -7.58 -4.47
C VAL A 145 0.83 -8.64 -5.33
N TYR A 146 0.32 -8.81 -6.54
CA TYR A 146 0.93 -9.66 -7.55
C TYR A 146 1.85 -8.84 -8.42
N THR A 147 3.06 -9.34 -8.64
CA THR A 147 4.06 -8.71 -9.51
C THR A 147 4.60 -9.71 -10.54
N ARG A 148 4.75 -9.25 -11.78
CA ARG A 148 5.31 -10.09 -12.84
C ARG A 148 6.77 -10.40 -12.56
N ASN A 149 7.53 -9.39 -12.17
CA ASN A 149 8.93 -9.54 -11.79
C ASN A 149 9.05 -9.90 -10.30
N PRO A 150 10.01 -10.77 -9.92
CA PRO A 150 10.26 -11.08 -8.52
C PRO A 150 10.59 -9.83 -7.73
N VAL A 151 10.03 -9.72 -6.52
CA VAL A 151 10.42 -8.70 -5.56
C VAL A 151 11.56 -9.21 -4.67
N GLN A 152 12.37 -8.31 -4.18
CA GLN A 152 13.40 -8.56 -3.18
C GLN A 152 13.14 -7.74 -1.93
N ILE A 153 13.71 -8.14 -0.80
CA ILE A 153 13.69 -7.32 0.40
C ILE A 153 14.43 -6.03 0.11
N ALA A 154 13.84 -4.91 0.47
CA ALA A 154 14.47 -3.61 0.29
C ALA A 154 15.80 -3.53 1.05
N GLN A 155 16.78 -2.86 0.46
CA GLN A 155 18.11 -2.70 1.09
C GLN A 155 18.04 -1.95 2.41
N THR A 156 17.06 -1.07 2.55
CA THR A 156 16.81 -0.23 3.73
C THR A 156 16.02 -0.95 4.82
N TYR A 157 15.56 -2.19 4.58
CA TYR A 157 14.84 -2.95 5.61
C TYR A 157 15.75 -3.19 6.83
N PRO A 158 15.32 -2.83 8.06
CA PRO A 158 16.22 -2.74 9.22
C PRO A 158 16.83 -4.07 9.69
N VAL A 159 16.23 -5.20 9.32
CA VAL A 159 16.64 -6.52 9.79
C VAL A 159 16.73 -7.51 8.64
N LYS A 160 17.93 -7.92 8.29
CA LYS A 160 18.16 -8.97 7.31
C LYS A 160 17.95 -10.39 7.85
N GLU A 161 17.81 -10.54 9.16
CA GLU A 161 17.67 -11.84 9.86
C GLU A 161 16.30 -12.50 9.69
N SER A 162 15.32 -11.77 9.12
CA SER A 162 13.99 -12.33 8.79
C SER A 162 14.05 -13.30 7.59
N VAL A 163 15.18 -13.33 6.89
CA VAL A 163 15.41 -14.25 5.79
C VAL A 163 15.86 -15.58 6.38
N VAL A 164 14.97 -16.55 6.40
CA VAL A 164 15.37 -17.91 6.76
C VAL A 164 16.31 -18.43 5.70
N PRO A 165 17.57 -18.77 6.04
CA PRO A 165 18.51 -19.27 5.04
C PRO A 165 17.91 -20.47 4.28
N ASN A 166 18.10 -20.49 2.95
CA ASN A 166 17.62 -21.54 2.05
C ASN A 166 16.09 -21.59 1.82
N LYS A 167 15.32 -20.60 2.28
CA LYS A 167 13.90 -20.47 1.88
C LYS A 167 13.72 -19.37 0.85
N GLN A 168 12.87 -19.63 -0.15
CA GLN A 168 12.51 -18.63 -1.15
C GLN A 168 11.37 -17.74 -0.66
N CYS A 169 10.46 -18.29 0.18
CA CYS A 169 9.45 -17.49 0.86
C CYS A 169 10.10 -16.65 1.97
N THR A 170 9.69 -15.40 2.09
CA THR A 170 10.22 -14.47 3.08
C THR A 170 9.10 -13.87 3.91
N LEU A 171 9.18 -14.06 5.24
CA LEU A 171 8.28 -13.43 6.21
C LEU A 171 8.96 -12.19 6.81
N LEU A 172 8.34 -11.03 6.65
CA LEU A 172 8.74 -9.79 7.28
C LEU A 172 7.75 -9.44 8.40
N LYS A 173 8.26 -8.94 9.52
CA LYS A 173 7.48 -8.51 10.68
C LYS A 173 7.74 -7.03 10.97
N PRO A 174 7.14 -6.10 10.20
CA PRO A 174 7.44 -4.67 10.27
C PRO A 174 7.26 -4.09 11.67
N THR A 175 6.24 -4.50 12.39
CA THR A 175 5.97 -4.02 13.76
C THR A 175 7.07 -4.35 14.75
N THR A 176 7.81 -5.44 14.56
CA THR A 176 8.88 -5.88 15.47
C THR A 176 10.20 -5.13 15.27
N VAL A 177 10.32 -4.38 14.19
CA VAL A 177 11.56 -3.64 13.85
C VAL A 177 11.42 -2.14 14.04
N LEU A 178 10.26 -1.65 14.44
CA LEU A 178 9.99 -0.22 14.61
C LEU A 178 10.96 0.49 15.53
N ASP A 179 11.40 -0.17 16.63
CA ASP A 179 12.34 0.44 17.56
C ASP A 179 13.74 0.64 16.98
N LYS A 180 14.04 -0.04 15.86
CA LYS A 180 15.31 0.08 15.12
C LYS A 180 15.27 1.15 14.02
N VAL A 181 14.09 1.77 13.79
CA VAL A 181 13.89 2.78 12.77
C VAL A 181 13.88 4.15 13.42
N GLU A 182 14.71 5.05 12.93
CA GLU A 182 14.70 6.44 13.35
C GLU A 182 13.48 7.17 12.80
N GLU A 183 13.02 8.17 13.55
CA GLU A 183 11.94 9.04 13.08
C GLU A 183 12.46 9.93 11.96
N GLY A 184 11.76 9.94 10.82
CA GLY A 184 12.13 10.77 9.68
C GLY A 184 11.81 12.24 9.90
N GLY A 185 12.46 13.13 9.14
CA GLY A 185 12.30 14.58 9.24
C GLY A 185 10.88 15.09 8.96
N SER A 186 10.02 14.28 8.32
CA SER A 186 8.61 14.58 8.08
C SER A 186 7.68 14.11 9.23
N GLY A 187 8.24 13.60 10.33
CA GLY A 187 7.54 12.96 11.44
C GLY A 187 7.16 11.50 11.12
N GLY A 188 7.21 10.64 12.15
CA GLY A 188 6.89 9.22 12.05
C GLY A 188 8.00 8.34 11.46
N LYS A 189 7.81 7.04 11.59
CA LYS A 189 8.74 6.01 11.13
C LYS A 189 8.25 5.42 9.82
N HIS A 190 9.12 5.34 8.83
CA HIS A 190 8.83 4.72 7.53
C HIS A 190 10.05 3.93 7.05
N PHE A 191 9.81 2.83 6.39
CA PHE A 191 10.86 2.02 5.77
C PHE A 191 10.29 1.13 4.68
N GLU A 192 11.12 0.87 3.70
CA GLU A 192 10.80 0.01 2.58
C GLU A 192 10.78 -1.45 3.02
N LEU A 193 9.83 -2.21 2.53
CA LEU A 193 9.66 -3.63 2.81
C LEU A 193 10.27 -4.47 1.69
N VAL A 194 9.75 -4.27 0.49
CA VAL A 194 10.14 -5.01 -0.71
C VAL A 194 10.11 -4.11 -1.93
N GLU A 195 10.92 -4.46 -2.93
CA GLU A 195 11.03 -3.70 -4.16
C GLU A 195 11.37 -4.57 -5.38
N ASN A 196 11.06 -4.08 -6.55
CA ASN A 196 11.60 -4.50 -7.84
C ASN A 196 11.55 -3.33 -8.86
N ALA A 197 11.71 -3.63 -10.14
CA ALA A 197 11.68 -2.61 -11.19
C ALA A 197 10.29 -1.95 -11.35
N ASP A 198 9.20 -2.60 -10.91
CA ASP A 198 7.82 -2.22 -11.20
C ASP A 198 7.14 -1.55 -10.00
N ILE A 199 7.53 -1.96 -8.78
CA ILE A 199 6.90 -1.52 -7.55
C ILE A 199 7.90 -1.45 -6.40
N MET A 200 7.65 -0.51 -5.47
CA MET A 200 8.21 -0.49 -4.13
C MET A 200 7.06 -0.47 -3.12
N ILE A 201 7.17 -1.28 -2.07
CA ILE A 201 6.21 -1.33 -0.98
C ILE A 201 6.90 -0.87 0.30
N GLU A 202 6.36 0.14 0.95
CA GLU A 202 6.82 0.63 2.24
C GLU A 202 5.72 0.58 3.31
N THR A 203 6.11 0.61 4.56
CA THR A 203 5.21 0.85 5.69
C THR A 203 5.53 2.17 6.36
N THR A 204 4.49 2.87 6.79
CA THR A 204 4.60 4.13 7.50
C THR A 204 3.84 4.06 8.82
N HIS A 205 4.51 4.37 9.92
CA HIS A 205 3.94 4.42 11.26
C HIS A 205 4.02 5.86 11.77
N ARG A 206 2.87 6.47 12.06
CA ARG A 206 2.78 7.86 12.51
C ARG A 206 1.82 8.03 13.66
N SER A 207 2.18 8.92 14.57
CA SER A 207 1.33 9.37 15.69
C SER A 207 0.91 10.83 15.56
N ASP A 208 1.45 11.57 14.59
CA ASP A 208 1.26 13.00 14.42
C ASP A 208 1.00 13.41 12.97
N ALA A 209 0.73 14.69 12.77
CA ALA A 209 0.58 15.28 11.44
C ALA A 209 1.93 15.40 10.73
N GLN A 210 1.95 15.11 9.44
CA GLN A 210 3.08 15.39 8.58
C GLN A 210 3.21 16.91 8.40
N ARG A 211 4.40 17.43 8.64
CA ARG A 211 4.66 18.88 8.63
C ARG A 211 4.79 19.48 7.25
N ILE A 212 5.14 18.67 6.27
CA ILE A 212 5.51 19.10 4.92
C ILE A 212 4.59 18.47 3.88
N TYR A 213 4.21 19.28 2.87
CA TYR A 213 3.65 18.78 1.62
C TYR A 213 4.77 18.19 0.76
N HIS A 214 4.46 17.11 0.07
CA HIS A 214 5.35 16.49 -0.90
C HIS A 214 4.60 16.08 -2.17
N ARG A 215 5.33 15.80 -3.23
CA ARG A 215 4.80 15.27 -4.49
C ARG A 215 5.58 14.04 -4.88
N GLY A 216 4.88 12.99 -5.23
CA GLY A 216 5.47 11.84 -5.90
C GLY A 216 6.02 12.22 -7.28
N PHE A 217 7.10 11.59 -7.69
CA PHE A 217 7.77 11.86 -8.96
C PHE A 217 7.71 10.63 -9.86
N GLY A 218 6.97 10.74 -10.95
CA GLY A 218 6.91 9.71 -11.99
C GLY A 218 6.33 8.36 -11.57
N GLN A 219 5.63 8.30 -10.44
CA GLN A 219 5.06 7.07 -9.86
C GLN A 219 3.69 7.36 -9.31
N ASP A 220 2.76 6.41 -9.47
CA ASP A 220 1.54 6.43 -8.70
C ASP A 220 1.85 5.99 -7.26
N GLU A 221 1.29 6.69 -6.29
CA GLU A 221 1.27 6.28 -4.90
C GLU A 221 -0.11 5.70 -4.59
N VAL A 222 -0.16 4.41 -4.26
CA VAL A 222 -1.36 3.76 -3.75
C VAL A 222 -1.19 3.58 -2.25
N ALA A 223 -1.82 4.46 -1.48
CA ALA A 223 -1.80 4.40 -0.02
C ALA A 223 -2.95 3.53 0.49
N PHE A 224 -2.64 2.50 1.27
CA PHE A 224 -3.60 1.64 1.96
C PHE A 224 -3.56 1.91 3.46
N GLN A 225 -4.69 2.26 4.06
CA GLN A 225 -4.80 2.48 5.49
C GLN A 225 -4.94 1.15 6.22
N LEU A 226 -3.83 0.66 6.81
CA LEU A 226 -3.81 -0.62 7.49
C LEU A 226 -4.47 -0.55 8.87
N SER A 227 -4.25 0.54 9.61
CA SER A 227 -4.91 0.78 10.90
C SER A 227 -5.06 2.25 11.22
N GLY A 228 -6.07 2.56 12.04
CA GLY A 228 -6.41 3.92 12.46
C GLY A 228 -7.09 4.74 11.36
N ARG A 229 -7.24 6.04 11.64
CA ARG A 229 -7.91 6.99 10.76
C ARG A 229 -6.98 8.16 10.44
N ARG A 230 -6.96 8.64 9.19
CA ARG A 230 -6.08 9.72 8.78
C ARG A 230 -6.63 10.52 7.61
N ALA A 231 -6.52 11.85 7.66
CA ALA A 231 -6.78 12.69 6.52
C ALA A 231 -5.53 12.84 5.64
N THR A 232 -5.71 12.79 4.33
CA THR A 232 -4.71 13.19 3.34
C THR A 232 -5.19 14.46 2.66
N LEU A 233 -4.48 15.55 2.90
CA LEU A 233 -4.74 16.82 2.23
C LEU A 233 -3.95 16.86 0.93
N THR A 234 -4.61 17.19 -0.15
CA THR A 234 -3.99 17.29 -1.47
C THR A 234 -4.35 18.63 -2.12
N ASN A 235 -3.65 18.99 -3.20
CA ASN A 235 -4.06 20.13 -4.03
C ASN A 235 -5.36 19.88 -4.83
N GLN A 236 -5.94 18.67 -4.75
CA GLN A 236 -7.21 18.30 -5.39
C GLN A 236 -8.36 18.14 -4.40
N GLY A 237 -8.07 18.13 -3.09
CA GLY A 237 -9.09 17.99 -2.05
C GLY A 237 -8.56 17.30 -0.81
N GLU A 238 -9.46 17.11 0.15
CA GLU A 238 -9.21 16.39 1.40
C GLU A 238 -9.85 15.01 1.33
N TYR A 239 -9.08 13.99 1.69
CA TYR A 239 -9.50 12.58 1.69
C TYR A 239 -9.33 12.00 3.10
N MET A 240 -10.42 11.57 3.70
CA MET A 240 -10.39 10.86 4.98
C MET A 240 -10.31 9.37 4.72
N LEU A 241 -9.26 8.73 5.24
CA LEU A 241 -9.04 7.29 5.13
C LEU A 241 -9.34 6.63 6.47
N GLU A 242 -10.18 5.63 6.44
CA GLU A 242 -10.42 4.67 7.51
C GLU A 242 -9.64 3.37 7.26
N THR A 243 -9.52 2.52 8.27
CA THR A 243 -8.88 1.20 8.11
C THR A 243 -9.49 0.43 6.95
N GLY A 244 -8.66 0.01 6.01
CA GLY A 244 -9.06 -0.73 4.80
C GLY A 244 -9.28 0.12 3.57
N ASP A 245 -9.24 1.44 3.68
CA ASP A 245 -9.37 2.34 2.53
C ASP A 245 -8.08 2.46 1.74
N PHE A 246 -8.25 2.70 0.44
CA PHE A 246 -7.18 3.07 -0.47
C PHE A 246 -7.32 4.51 -0.94
N LEU A 247 -6.19 5.17 -1.13
CA LEU A 247 -6.10 6.43 -1.86
C LEU A 247 -5.05 6.30 -2.96
N LEU A 248 -5.47 6.39 -4.21
CA LEU A 248 -4.58 6.57 -5.34
C LEU A 248 -4.22 8.04 -5.47
N ILE A 249 -2.93 8.34 -5.42
CA ILE A 249 -2.35 9.67 -5.58
C ILE A 249 -1.46 9.65 -6.82
N PRO A 250 -1.89 10.26 -7.93
CA PRO A 250 -1.08 10.33 -9.15
C PRO A 250 0.20 11.18 -8.97
N PRO A 251 1.26 10.93 -9.77
CA PRO A 251 2.48 11.73 -9.72
C PRO A 251 2.16 13.20 -9.99
N GLY A 252 2.88 14.10 -9.30
CA GLY A 252 2.64 15.55 -9.42
C GLY A 252 1.53 16.10 -8.53
N THR A 253 0.78 15.25 -7.81
CA THR A 253 -0.18 15.69 -6.80
C THR A 253 0.56 16.04 -5.51
N SER A 254 0.46 17.30 -5.07
CA SER A 254 1.01 17.68 -3.77
C SER A 254 0.08 17.22 -2.66
N HIS A 255 0.63 16.57 -1.64
CA HIS A 255 -0.16 16.08 -0.53
C HIS A 255 0.64 16.04 0.78
N ARG A 256 -0.10 16.03 1.89
CA ARG A 256 0.40 15.71 3.24
C ARG A 256 -0.64 14.94 4.02
N ASN A 257 -0.20 14.23 5.04
CA ASN A 257 -1.05 13.44 5.89
C ASN A 257 -1.25 14.12 7.25
N ILE A 258 -2.48 14.18 7.72
CA ILE A 258 -2.86 14.72 9.04
C ILE A 258 -3.56 13.63 9.83
N GLY A 259 -3.18 13.47 11.10
CA GLY A 259 -3.83 12.57 12.04
C GLY A 259 -3.44 12.92 13.46
N ASP A 260 -4.30 12.62 14.38
CA ASP A 260 -4.17 12.87 15.81
C ASP A 260 -3.99 11.60 16.65
N MET A 261 -3.91 10.46 15.96
CA MET A 261 -3.75 9.15 16.58
C MET A 261 -2.76 8.29 15.79
N ALA A 262 -2.25 7.26 16.45
CA ALA A 262 -1.34 6.30 15.82
C ALA A 262 -2.01 5.61 14.61
N THR A 263 -1.34 5.65 13.48
CA THR A 263 -1.80 5.04 12.24
C THR A 263 -0.69 4.24 11.58
N ILE A 264 -1.09 3.18 10.87
CA ILE A 264 -0.19 2.39 10.04
C ILE A 264 -0.73 2.41 8.61
N ARG A 265 0.14 2.69 7.66
CA ARG A 265 -0.17 2.65 6.23
C ARG A 265 0.83 1.76 5.51
N ILE A 266 0.33 1.12 4.49
CA ILE A 266 1.14 0.48 3.45
C ILE A 266 1.07 1.38 2.23
N ILE A 267 2.20 1.75 1.69
CA ILE A 267 2.29 2.59 0.50
C ILE A 267 2.96 1.78 -0.60
N LEU A 268 2.29 1.75 -1.75
CA LEU A 268 2.75 1.05 -2.93
C LEU A 268 3.05 2.10 -4.01
N TYR A 269 4.32 2.25 -4.34
CA TYR A 269 4.75 3.11 -5.45
C TYR A 269 4.88 2.27 -6.70
N THR A 270 4.05 2.53 -7.71
CA THR A 270 4.09 1.80 -8.98
C THR A 270 4.73 2.64 -10.07
N ARG A 271 5.69 2.08 -10.78
CA ARG A 271 6.40 2.80 -11.87
C ARG A 271 5.44 3.16 -13.00
N ASN A 272 4.67 2.20 -13.45
CA ASN A 272 3.65 2.39 -14.46
C ASN A 272 2.31 2.77 -13.80
N PRO A 273 1.56 3.71 -14.40
CA PRO A 273 0.26 4.09 -13.86
C PRO A 273 -0.67 2.90 -13.66
N VAL A 274 -1.37 2.90 -12.52
CA VAL A 274 -2.42 1.92 -12.25
C VAL A 274 -3.80 2.51 -12.60
N ARG A 275 -4.75 1.63 -12.88
CA ARG A 275 -6.16 1.95 -13.04
C ARG A 275 -7.00 1.04 -12.15
N LEU A 276 -8.24 1.44 -11.92
CA LEU A 276 -9.20 0.55 -11.28
C LEU A 276 -9.40 -0.72 -12.12
N ALA A 277 -9.47 -1.84 -11.45
CA ALA A 277 -9.78 -3.13 -12.08
C ALA A 277 -11.24 -3.16 -12.54
N ASP A 278 -11.50 -3.77 -13.70
CA ASP A 278 -12.84 -3.88 -14.25
C ASP A 278 -13.75 -4.69 -13.32
N GLU A 279 -13.20 -5.72 -12.67
CA GLU A 279 -13.92 -6.54 -11.67
C GLU A 279 -14.37 -5.72 -10.46
N PHE A 280 -13.55 -4.76 -10.01
CA PHE A 280 -13.95 -3.83 -8.95
C PHE A 280 -15.11 -2.95 -9.41
N ILE A 281 -14.98 -2.34 -10.59
CA ILE A 281 -15.99 -1.46 -11.17
C ILE A 281 -17.33 -2.18 -11.31
N GLU A 282 -17.33 -3.39 -11.86
CA GLU A 282 -18.54 -4.18 -12.03
C GLU A 282 -19.18 -4.60 -10.69
N ARG A 283 -18.34 -4.96 -9.69
CA ARG A 283 -18.84 -5.26 -8.35
C ARG A 283 -19.47 -4.04 -7.69
N ALA A 284 -18.84 -2.87 -7.78
CA ALA A 284 -19.36 -1.61 -7.24
C ALA A 284 -20.72 -1.25 -7.87
N LYS A 285 -20.85 -1.35 -9.20
CA LYS A 285 -22.12 -1.15 -9.91
C LYS A 285 -23.21 -2.11 -9.43
N ARG A 286 -22.90 -3.41 -9.32
CA ARG A 286 -23.85 -4.43 -8.82
C ARG A 286 -24.29 -4.16 -7.38
N ALA A 287 -23.42 -3.58 -6.56
CA ALA A 287 -23.70 -3.19 -5.19
C ALA A 287 -24.43 -1.84 -5.05
N GLY A 288 -24.65 -1.13 -6.16
CA GLY A 288 -25.23 0.21 -6.18
C GLY A 288 -24.32 1.27 -5.54
N GLN A 289 -23.00 1.07 -5.59
CA GLN A 289 -22.02 2.03 -5.08
C GLN A 289 -21.48 2.89 -6.22
N PRO A 290 -21.18 4.18 -5.96
CA PRO A 290 -20.50 5.02 -6.94
C PRO A 290 -19.09 4.46 -7.22
N VAL A 291 -18.66 4.58 -8.47
CA VAL A 291 -17.29 4.32 -8.89
C VAL A 291 -16.59 5.67 -8.99
N PRO A 292 -15.40 5.87 -8.37
CA PRO A 292 -14.68 7.14 -8.43
C PRO A 292 -14.27 7.57 -9.82
#